data_5e6288e3e66f09328b5fddb1460b9361
#
_entry.id   5e6288e3e66f09328b5fddb1460b9361
#
_cell.length_a   1.000
_cell.length_b   1.000
_cell.length_c   1.000
_cell.angle_alpha   90.00
_cell.angle_beta   90.00
_cell.angle_gamma   90.00
#
_symmetry.space_group_name_H-M   'P 1'
#
loop_
_entity.id
_entity.type
_entity.pdbx_description
1 polymer ?
#
loop_
_entity_poly.entity_id
_entity_poly.type
_entity_poly.pdbx_seq_one_letter_code
_entity_poly.pdbx_strand_id
1 'polypeptide(L)'
;RFEQSLIDTGGAIIERMSGTLAIERPMRFRWLYTEPYEQWLVADGVNIWSYDLDLEQVTVKAQAEALANTPALLLGGSENALEQFDFDGTTVEEVVTWVRLEPKDKNSGFDWVELGFIDNQMLRMVFFDNLKQTTLIALHDVKWNELIDAARFEFVAPDDVDLVGTPAAVTE
;
A
#
# COMPACT_ATOMS: atom_id res chain seq x y z
N ARG A 1 4.28 -3.46 -11.87
CA ARG A 1 3.25 -2.42 -12.17
C ARG A 1 1.98 -2.74 -11.41
N PHE A 2 1.14 -1.75 -11.19
CA PHE A 2 -0.18 -1.94 -10.61
C PHE A 2 -1.23 -1.13 -11.34
N GLU A 3 -2.46 -1.61 -11.27
CA GLU A 3 -3.68 -0.88 -11.60
C GLU A 3 -4.58 -0.89 -10.36
N GLN A 4 -5.16 0.27 -10.05
CA GLN A 4 -6.05 0.45 -8.91
C GLN A 4 -7.37 1.02 -9.39
N SER A 5 -8.47 0.52 -8.85
CA SER A 5 -9.81 1.05 -9.08
C SER A 5 -10.50 1.31 -7.75
N LEU A 6 -11.08 2.49 -7.60
CA LEU A 6 -11.98 2.82 -6.50
C LEU A 6 -13.41 2.67 -6.97
N ILE A 7 -14.20 1.88 -6.25
CA ILE A 7 -15.57 1.52 -6.58
C ILE A 7 -16.47 2.05 -5.47
N ASP A 8 -17.51 2.77 -5.84
CA ASP A 8 -18.47 3.33 -4.91
C ASP A 8 -19.47 2.28 -4.37
N THR A 9 -20.35 2.71 -3.49
CA THR A 9 -21.40 1.87 -2.89
C THR A 9 -22.44 1.35 -3.89
N GLY A 10 -22.54 1.94 -5.06
CA GLY A 10 -23.40 1.53 -6.16
C GLY A 10 -22.74 0.54 -7.13
N GLY A 11 -21.44 0.24 -6.93
CA GLY A 11 -20.65 -0.60 -7.81
C GLY A 11 -20.08 0.11 -9.03
N ALA A 12 -20.14 1.45 -9.08
CA ALA A 12 -19.54 2.22 -10.16
C ALA A 12 -18.06 2.52 -9.84
N ILE A 13 -17.21 2.38 -10.86
CA ILE A 13 -15.81 2.80 -10.75
C ILE A 13 -15.78 4.33 -10.81
N ILE A 14 -15.35 4.96 -9.72
CA ILE A 14 -15.27 6.41 -9.58
C ILE A 14 -13.85 6.96 -9.80
N GLU A 15 -12.84 6.10 -9.67
CA GLU A 15 -11.45 6.49 -9.92
C GLU A 15 -10.64 5.29 -10.43
N ARG A 16 -9.69 5.56 -11.32
CA ARG A 16 -8.68 4.60 -11.77
C ARG A 16 -7.32 5.24 -11.69
N MET A 17 -6.39 4.50 -11.12
CA MET A 17 -5.00 4.91 -10.96
C MET A 17 -4.09 3.78 -11.42
N SER A 18 -2.91 4.13 -11.88
CA SER A 18 -1.88 3.16 -12.24
C SER A 18 -0.49 3.64 -11.93
N GLY A 19 0.46 2.71 -11.91
CA GLY A 19 1.84 3.07 -11.64
C GLY A 19 2.75 1.88 -11.41
N THR A 20 3.79 2.11 -10.61
CA THR A 20 4.79 1.09 -10.28
C THR A 20 4.94 0.91 -8.79
N LEU A 21 5.20 -0.33 -8.38
CA LEU A 21 5.41 -0.71 -6.98
C LEU A 21 6.71 -1.51 -6.88
N ALA A 22 7.56 -1.13 -5.94
CA ALA A 22 8.70 -1.91 -5.49
C ALA A 22 8.57 -2.16 -3.99
N ILE A 23 8.87 -3.37 -3.54
CA ILE A 23 8.80 -3.76 -2.14
C ILE A 23 10.10 -4.47 -1.77
N GLU A 24 10.71 -4.07 -0.67
CA GLU A 24 11.80 -4.76 -0.02
C GLU A 24 11.44 -5.01 1.44
N ARG A 25 11.25 -6.26 1.79
CA ARG A 25 10.93 -6.62 3.18
C ARG A 25 12.18 -6.65 4.06
N PRO A 26 12.06 -6.26 5.34
CA PRO A 26 10.88 -5.70 5.96
C PRO A 26 10.76 -4.19 5.75
N MET A 27 9.53 -3.70 5.72
CA MET A 27 9.15 -2.30 5.95
C MET A 27 9.58 -1.27 4.87
N ARG A 28 10.18 -1.65 3.76
CA ARG A 28 10.53 -0.71 2.69
C ARG A 28 9.67 -0.94 1.46
N PHE A 29 9.10 0.15 0.93
CA PHE A 29 8.41 0.13 -0.36
C PHE A 29 8.48 1.49 -1.04
N ARG A 30 8.34 1.46 -2.35
CA ARG A 30 8.15 2.64 -3.19
C ARG A 30 6.95 2.41 -4.09
N TRP A 31 5.92 3.19 -3.87
CA TRP A 31 4.67 3.13 -4.60
C TRP A 31 4.50 4.43 -5.38
N LEU A 32 4.61 4.37 -6.68
CA LEU A 32 4.55 5.55 -7.56
C LEU A 32 3.30 5.47 -8.40
N TYR A 33 2.37 6.38 -8.17
CA TYR A 33 1.26 6.65 -9.06
C TYR A 33 1.76 7.50 -10.23
N THR A 34 1.39 7.13 -11.47
CA THR A 34 1.76 7.85 -12.69
C THR A 34 0.54 8.35 -13.45
N GLU A 35 -0.63 7.78 -13.16
CA GLU A 35 -1.91 8.12 -13.77
C GLU A 35 -3.02 8.13 -12.70
N PRO A 36 -3.96 9.06 -12.70
CA PRO A 36 -4.05 10.26 -13.54
C PRO A 36 -3.19 11.42 -13.04
N TYR A 37 -2.64 11.31 -11.81
CA TYR A 37 -1.78 12.30 -11.15
C TYR A 37 -0.53 11.63 -10.65
N GLU A 38 0.59 12.34 -10.70
CA GLU A 38 1.84 11.83 -10.14
C GLU A 38 1.88 12.02 -8.62
N GLN A 39 1.93 10.90 -7.90
CA GLN A 39 2.11 10.87 -6.46
C GLN A 39 3.09 9.76 -6.09
N TRP A 40 4.01 10.06 -5.18
CA TRP A 40 4.98 9.08 -4.69
C TRP A 40 4.74 8.79 -3.22
N LEU A 41 4.63 7.51 -2.89
CA LEU A 41 4.66 7.02 -1.51
C LEU A 41 5.92 6.21 -1.33
N VAL A 42 6.81 6.66 -0.44
CA VAL A 42 8.08 5.99 -0.16
C VAL A 42 8.17 5.69 1.32
N ALA A 43 8.30 4.41 1.65
CA ALA A 43 8.58 3.94 2.99
C ALA A 43 10.05 3.50 3.05
N ASP A 44 10.86 4.19 3.86
CA ASP A 44 12.31 3.98 3.97
C ASP A 44 12.71 3.03 5.10
N GLY A 45 11.72 2.53 5.86
CA GLY A 45 11.88 1.70 7.04
C GLY A 45 11.70 2.47 8.36
N VAL A 46 11.75 3.79 8.34
CA VAL A 46 11.58 4.68 9.50
C VAL A 46 10.45 5.67 9.28
N ASN A 47 10.41 6.26 8.09
CA ASN A 47 9.44 7.26 7.67
C ASN A 47 8.64 6.78 6.47
N ILE A 48 7.44 7.31 6.34
CA ILE A 48 6.67 7.29 5.10
C ILE A 48 6.57 8.70 4.57
N TRP A 49 6.96 8.85 3.33
CA TRP A 49 6.97 10.08 2.57
C TRP A 49 5.86 10.03 1.53
N SER A 50 5.01 11.03 1.51
CA SER A 50 3.99 11.22 0.46
C SER A 50 4.31 12.50 -0.27
N TYR A 51 4.69 12.40 -1.53
CA TYR A 51 4.99 13.53 -2.39
C TYR A 51 3.91 13.65 -3.46
N ASP A 52 3.16 14.73 -3.40
CA ASP A 52 2.22 15.16 -4.42
C ASP A 52 2.93 16.15 -5.34
N LEU A 53 3.17 15.75 -6.58
CA LEU A 53 3.95 16.56 -7.52
C LEU A 53 3.16 17.77 -8.02
N ASP A 54 1.86 17.63 -8.19
CA ASP A 54 1.00 18.73 -8.68
C ASP A 54 0.85 19.84 -7.64
N LEU A 55 0.84 19.47 -6.36
CA LEU A 55 0.76 20.41 -5.24
C LEU A 55 2.13 20.91 -4.76
N GLU A 56 3.22 20.35 -5.28
CA GLU A 56 4.59 20.61 -4.82
C GLU A 56 4.73 20.44 -3.29
N GLN A 57 4.03 19.42 -2.74
CA GLN A 57 3.95 19.19 -1.31
C GLN A 57 4.45 17.80 -0.93
N VAL A 58 5.30 17.76 0.09
CA VAL A 58 5.75 16.51 0.72
C VAL A 58 5.20 16.43 2.14
N THR A 59 4.55 15.34 2.46
CA THR A 59 4.16 15.01 3.84
C THR A 59 5.03 13.87 4.35
N VAL A 60 5.57 14.01 5.55
CA VAL A 60 6.34 12.96 6.22
C VAL A 60 5.71 12.59 7.56
N LYS A 61 5.67 11.28 7.85
CA LYS A 61 5.20 10.72 9.13
C LYS A 61 6.09 9.55 9.54
N ALA A 62 6.18 9.29 10.84
CA ALA A 62 6.78 8.07 11.33
C ALA A 62 6.03 6.85 10.73
N GLN A 63 6.78 5.93 10.12
CA GLN A 63 6.19 4.80 9.40
C GLN A 63 5.36 3.89 10.31
N ALA A 64 5.83 3.66 11.54
CA ALA A 64 5.12 2.84 12.52
C ALA A 64 3.70 3.37 12.83
N GLU A 65 3.54 4.70 12.87
CA GLU A 65 2.24 5.33 13.10
C GLU A 65 1.39 5.37 11.83
N ALA A 66 2.00 5.67 10.70
CA ALA A 66 1.29 5.84 9.44
C ALA A 66 0.76 4.52 8.88
N LEU A 67 1.47 3.41 9.10
CA LEU A 67 1.07 2.08 8.63
C LEU A 67 0.26 1.30 9.66
N ALA A 68 0.28 1.72 10.94
CA ALA A 68 -0.53 1.07 11.95
C ALA A 68 -2.00 1.03 11.52
N ASN A 69 -2.58 -0.17 11.55
CA ASN A 69 -3.98 -0.40 11.21
C ASN A 69 -4.35 -0.12 9.73
N THR A 70 -3.37 -0.04 8.83
CA THR A 70 -3.62 0.09 7.39
C THR A 70 -3.30 -1.19 6.63
N PRO A 71 -4.02 -1.50 5.53
CA PRO A 71 -3.69 -2.64 4.68
C PRO A 71 -2.29 -2.56 4.04
N ALA A 72 -1.70 -1.37 3.92
CA ALA A 72 -0.34 -1.19 3.43
C ALA A 72 0.71 -1.91 4.31
N LEU A 73 0.38 -2.15 5.60
CA LEU A 73 1.17 -2.98 6.50
C LEU A 73 1.39 -4.41 5.96
N LEU A 74 0.37 -4.98 5.30
CA LEU A 74 0.45 -6.31 4.68
C LEU A 74 1.45 -6.36 3.53
N LEU A 75 1.63 -5.26 2.81
CA LEU A 75 2.61 -5.12 1.74
C LEU A 75 4.02 -4.96 2.29
N GLY A 76 4.18 -4.10 3.28
CA GLY A 76 5.48 -3.82 3.91
C GLY A 76 6.10 -5.01 4.62
N GLY A 77 5.30 -6.01 4.99
CA GLY A 77 5.79 -7.29 5.50
C GLY A 77 6.55 -7.20 6.82
N SER A 78 6.05 -6.44 7.80
CA SER A 78 6.51 -6.65 9.17
C SER A 78 6.18 -8.09 9.58
N GLU A 79 7.05 -8.74 10.34
CA GLU A 79 6.85 -10.13 10.80
C GLU A 79 5.49 -10.30 11.54
N ASN A 80 5.02 -9.24 12.17
CA ASN A 80 3.79 -9.22 12.97
C ASN A 80 2.60 -8.59 12.23
N ALA A 81 2.71 -8.28 10.92
CA ALA A 81 1.62 -7.63 10.19
C ALA A 81 0.33 -8.47 10.23
N LEU A 82 0.45 -9.77 10.04
CA LEU A 82 -0.70 -10.68 10.04
C LEU A 82 -1.33 -10.84 11.44
N GLU A 83 -0.58 -10.60 12.52
CA GLU A 83 -1.12 -10.67 13.89
C GLU A 83 -2.18 -9.60 14.18
N GLN A 84 -2.23 -8.55 13.36
CA GLN A 84 -3.21 -7.48 13.48
C GLN A 84 -4.54 -7.80 12.79
N PHE A 85 -4.63 -8.94 12.13
CA PHE A 85 -5.82 -9.38 11.43
C PHE A 85 -6.29 -10.73 11.95
N ASP A 86 -7.60 -10.95 11.88
CA ASP A 86 -8.22 -12.25 12.04
C ASP A 86 -8.47 -12.84 10.64
N PHE A 87 -8.22 -14.14 10.52
CA PHE A 87 -8.51 -14.87 9.29
C PHE A 87 -10.01 -15.20 9.24
N ASP A 88 -10.69 -14.78 8.17
CA ASP A 88 -12.15 -14.96 7.99
C ASP A 88 -12.50 -16.00 6.92
N GLY A 89 -11.52 -16.61 6.29
CA GLY A 89 -11.77 -17.69 5.34
C GLY A 89 -11.05 -17.57 4.01
N THR A 90 -11.27 -18.59 3.20
CA THR A 90 -10.69 -18.70 1.85
C THR A 90 -11.78 -19.07 0.87
N THR A 91 -11.82 -18.40 -0.28
CA THR A 91 -12.68 -18.72 -1.42
C THR A 91 -11.85 -18.90 -2.68
N VAL A 92 -12.35 -19.67 -3.62
CA VAL A 92 -11.70 -19.84 -4.93
C VAL A 92 -12.69 -19.39 -6.01
N GLU A 93 -12.27 -18.41 -6.80
CA GLU A 93 -13.01 -17.92 -7.96
C GLU A 93 -12.13 -18.02 -9.20
N GLU A 94 -12.54 -18.85 -10.15
CA GLU A 94 -11.77 -19.16 -11.36
C GLU A 94 -10.37 -19.67 -11.02
N VAL A 95 -9.33 -18.85 -11.25
CA VAL A 95 -7.93 -19.18 -10.99
C VAL A 95 -7.37 -18.46 -9.75
N VAL A 96 -8.20 -17.63 -9.09
CA VAL A 96 -7.78 -16.83 -7.94
C VAL A 96 -8.22 -17.50 -6.65
N THR A 97 -7.27 -17.72 -5.76
CA THR A 97 -7.55 -18.07 -4.36
C THR A 97 -7.56 -16.80 -3.54
N TRP A 98 -8.72 -16.47 -2.99
CA TRP A 98 -8.91 -15.31 -2.13
C TRP A 98 -8.79 -15.69 -0.65
N VAL A 99 -8.03 -14.91 0.08
CA VAL A 99 -7.89 -15.02 1.55
C VAL A 99 -8.46 -13.75 2.17
N ARG A 100 -9.54 -13.89 2.95
CA ARG A 100 -10.17 -12.76 3.64
C ARG A 100 -9.58 -12.59 5.04
N LEU A 101 -9.30 -11.34 5.37
CA LEU A 101 -8.75 -10.90 6.62
C LEU A 101 -9.60 -9.76 7.19
N GLU A 102 -9.91 -9.80 8.48
CA GLU A 102 -10.56 -8.72 9.20
C GLU A 102 -9.58 -8.03 10.14
N PRO A 103 -9.45 -6.69 10.10
CA PRO A 103 -8.65 -5.97 11.09
C PRO A 103 -9.18 -6.18 12.51
N LYS A 104 -8.31 -6.48 13.48
CA LYS A 104 -8.65 -6.57 14.89
C LYS A 104 -9.01 -5.21 15.48
N ASP A 105 -8.32 -4.17 15.03
CA ASP A 105 -8.67 -2.79 15.39
C ASP A 105 -9.84 -2.31 14.53
N LYS A 106 -10.99 -2.13 15.15
CA LYS A 106 -12.19 -1.62 14.46
C LYS A 106 -12.11 -0.15 14.06
N ASN A 107 -11.07 0.57 14.48
CA ASN A 107 -10.79 1.94 14.02
C ASN A 107 -9.82 2.00 12.85
N SER A 108 -9.46 0.87 12.26
CA SER A 108 -8.53 0.80 11.12
C SER A 108 -9.02 1.50 9.85
N GLY A 109 -10.31 1.85 9.76
CA GLY A 109 -10.92 2.42 8.57
C GLY A 109 -11.36 1.38 7.54
N PHE A 110 -11.08 0.10 7.76
CA PHE A 110 -11.45 -1.01 6.88
C PHE A 110 -12.29 -2.05 7.61
N ASP A 111 -13.31 -2.57 6.95
CA ASP A 111 -14.11 -3.67 7.46
C ASP A 111 -13.41 -5.01 7.21
N TRP A 112 -12.85 -5.18 6.00
CA TRP A 112 -12.10 -6.38 5.62
C TRP A 112 -11.15 -6.11 4.45
N VAL A 113 -10.21 -7.03 4.29
CA VAL A 113 -9.23 -7.05 3.19
C VAL A 113 -9.24 -8.44 2.57
N GLU A 114 -9.14 -8.55 1.26
CA GLU A 114 -8.90 -9.81 0.57
C GLU A 114 -7.59 -9.77 -0.20
N LEU A 115 -6.82 -10.83 -0.06
CA LEU A 115 -5.61 -11.07 -0.81
C LEU A 115 -5.86 -12.17 -1.83
N GLY A 116 -5.66 -11.87 -3.12
CA GLY A 116 -5.89 -12.79 -4.22
C GLY A 116 -4.59 -13.39 -4.73
N PHE A 117 -4.51 -14.71 -4.70
CA PHE A 117 -3.35 -15.48 -5.12
C PHE A 117 -3.65 -16.23 -6.42
N ILE A 118 -2.71 -16.15 -7.37
CA ILE A 118 -2.69 -16.92 -8.61
C ILE A 118 -1.34 -17.65 -8.64
N ASP A 119 -1.35 -18.98 -8.78
CA ASP A 119 -0.12 -19.80 -8.73
C ASP A 119 0.76 -19.51 -7.50
N ASN A 120 0.15 -19.35 -6.33
CA ASN A 120 0.78 -18.99 -5.05
C ASN A 120 1.45 -17.60 -5.03
N GLN A 121 1.22 -16.77 -6.03
CA GLN A 121 1.69 -15.40 -6.07
C GLN A 121 0.54 -14.43 -5.75
N MET A 122 0.74 -13.53 -4.79
CA MET A 122 -0.24 -12.50 -4.48
C MET A 122 -0.24 -11.44 -5.60
N LEU A 123 -1.28 -11.45 -6.41
CA LEU A 123 -1.42 -10.57 -7.57
C LEU A 123 -2.66 -9.68 -7.51
N ARG A 124 -3.50 -9.83 -6.50
CA ARG A 124 -4.73 -9.04 -6.31
C ARG A 124 -4.87 -8.65 -4.86
N MET A 125 -5.44 -7.47 -4.62
CA MET A 125 -5.83 -7.02 -3.29
C MET A 125 -7.16 -6.28 -3.39
N VAL A 126 -8.03 -6.52 -2.44
CA VAL A 126 -9.30 -5.80 -2.29
C VAL A 126 -9.38 -5.26 -0.88
N PHE A 127 -9.69 -3.98 -0.77
CA PHE A 127 -9.91 -3.31 0.51
C PHE A 127 -11.33 -2.78 0.53
N PHE A 128 -12.10 -3.19 1.53
CA PHE A 128 -13.44 -2.70 1.76
C PHE A 128 -13.44 -1.80 2.98
N ASP A 129 -13.67 -0.52 2.77
CA ASP A 129 -13.59 0.48 3.83
C ASP A 129 -14.93 0.65 4.59
N ASN A 130 -14.87 1.36 5.71
CA ASN A 130 -16.05 1.64 6.53
C ASN A 130 -17.02 2.64 5.89
N LEU A 131 -16.65 3.29 4.79
CA LEU A 131 -17.52 4.09 3.93
C LEU A 131 -18.23 3.25 2.87
N LYS A 132 -18.00 1.92 2.88
CA LYS A 132 -18.54 0.94 1.94
C LYS A 132 -18.04 1.12 0.51
N GLN A 133 -16.86 1.71 0.37
CA GLN A 133 -16.14 1.77 -0.90
C GLN A 133 -15.20 0.57 -1.02
N THR A 134 -14.96 0.14 -2.23
CA THR A 134 -14.06 -0.96 -2.54
C THR A 134 -12.88 -0.45 -3.34
N THR A 135 -11.67 -0.67 -2.84
CA THR A 135 -10.44 -0.45 -3.60
C THR A 135 -9.94 -1.80 -4.11
N LEU A 136 -9.85 -1.95 -5.41
CA LEU A 136 -9.26 -3.12 -6.06
C LEU A 136 -7.89 -2.77 -6.62
N ILE A 137 -6.87 -3.57 -6.30
CA ILE A 137 -5.52 -3.43 -6.85
C ILE A 137 -5.14 -4.72 -7.56
N ALA A 138 -4.67 -4.58 -8.80
CA ALA A 138 -4.14 -5.67 -9.60
C ALA A 138 -2.65 -5.43 -9.88
N LEU A 139 -1.82 -6.44 -9.63
CA LEU A 139 -0.39 -6.41 -9.90
C LEU A 139 -0.10 -7.13 -11.23
N HIS A 140 0.76 -6.51 -12.04
CA HIS A 140 1.17 -6.99 -13.36
C HIS A 140 2.70 -6.95 -13.48
N ASP A 141 3.26 -7.79 -14.34
CA ASP A 141 4.70 -7.84 -14.63
C ASP A 141 5.54 -7.95 -13.35
N VAL A 142 5.07 -8.76 -12.39
CA VAL A 142 5.71 -8.89 -11.08
C VAL A 142 6.99 -9.71 -11.24
N LYS A 143 8.06 -9.17 -10.68
CA LYS A 143 9.36 -9.84 -10.58
C LYS A 143 9.64 -10.12 -9.11
N TRP A 144 9.93 -11.38 -8.81
CA TRP A 144 10.11 -11.84 -7.45
C TRP A 144 11.60 -12.04 -7.13
N ASN A 145 12.00 -11.58 -5.95
CA ASN A 145 13.35 -11.76 -5.41
C ASN A 145 14.48 -11.24 -6.32
N GLU A 146 14.20 -10.20 -7.14
CA GLU A 146 15.24 -9.45 -7.81
C GLU A 146 15.96 -8.55 -6.80
N LEU A 147 17.27 -8.39 -6.99
CA LEU A 147 18.03 -7.42 -6.21
C LEU A 147 17.60 -6.01 -6.62
N ILE A 148 17.15 -5.24 -5.63
CA ILE A 148 16.78 -3.84 -5.80
C ILE A 148 17.84 -2.99 -5.11
N ASP A 149 18.32 -1.94 -5.77
CA ASP A 149 19.22 -0.98 -5.16
C ASP A 149 18.54 -0.32 -3.95
N ALA A 150 19.17 -0.34 -2.80
CA ALA A 150 18.65 0.23 -1.55
C ALA A 150 18.32 1.74 -1.69
N ALA A 151 19.08 2.47 -2.50
CA ALA A 151 18.82 3.87 -2.81
C ALA A 151 17.44 4.10 -3.44
N ARG A 152 16.81 3.08 -4.00
CA ARG A 152 15.45 3.18 -4.55
C ARG A 152 14.39 3.43 -3.48
N PHE A 153 14.67 3.07 -2.24
CA PHE A 153 13.77 3.26 -1.10
C PHE A 153 14.11 4.49 -0.25
N GLU A 154 15.11 5.26 -0.66
CA GLU A 154 15.44 6.53 -0.04
C GLU A 154 14.64 7.66 -0.68
N PHE A 155 14.25 8.63 0.12
CA PHE A 155 13.58 9.84 -0.33
C PHE A 155 14.24 11.06 0.29
N VAL A 156 14.55 12.03 -0.57
CA VAL A 156 15.02 13.35 -0.16
C VAL A 156 14.04 14.36 -0.73
N ALA A 157 13.41 15.13 0.15
CA ALA A 157 12.50 16.17 -0.29
C ALA A 157 13.26 17.22 -1.13
N PRO A 158 12.73 17.64 -2.30
CA PRO A 158 13.29 18.75 -3.05
C PRO A 158 13.29 20.05 -2.22
N ASP A 159 14.21 20.99 -2.52
CA ASP A 159 14.37 22.23 -1.75
C ASP A 159 13.20 23.21 -1.93
N ASP A 160 12.45 23.06 -3.01
CA ASP A 160 11.40 23.99 -3.48
C ASP A 160 9.98 23.48 -3.19
N VAL A 161 9.82 22.44 -2.37
CA VAL A 161 8.52 21.89 -2.01
C VAL A 161 8.10 22.25 -0.59
N ASP A 162 6.80 22.30 -0.34
CA ASP A 162 6.25 22.48 1.01
C ASP A 162 6.37 21.17 1.80
N LEU A 163 7.17 21.17 2.86
CA LEU A 163 7.35 20.01 3.72
C LEU A 163 6.46 20.08 4.96
N VAL A 164 5.52 19.15 5.05
CA VAL A 164 4.58 18.98 6.17
C VAL A 164 5.00 17.80 7.04
N GLY A 165 5.18 18.05 8.32
CA GLY A 165 5.61 17.05 9.29
C GLY A 165 7.09 17.13 9.63
N THR A 166 7.55 16.21 10.47
CA THR A 166 8.95 16.10 10.90
C THR A 166 9.40 14.66 10.74
N PRO A 167 10.49 14.40 10.00
CA PRO A 167 11.03 13.06 9.90
C PRO A 167 11.43 12.50 11.27
N ALA A 168 11.09 11.25 11.53
CA ALA A 168 11.64 10.54 12.68
C ALA A 168 13.13 10.26 12.44
N ALA A 169 13.93 10.41 13.49
CA ALA A 169 15.36 10.13 13.42
C ALA A 169 15.59 8.61 13.28
N VAL A 170 16.53 8.24 12.42
CA VAL A 170 17.06 6.88 12.39
C VAL A 170 17.78 6.64 13.72
N THR A 171 17.24 5.76 14.56
CA THR A 171 17.95 5.30 15.77
C THR A 171 18.99 4.27 15.32
N GLU A 172 20.27 4.62 15.46
CA GLU A 172 21.40 3.69 15.27
C GLU A 172 21.36 2.53 16.27
#